data_999fe384abda101ec7807081cf44e35f
#
_entry.id   999fe384abda101ec7807081cf44e35f
#
_cell.length_a   1.000
_cell.length_b   1.000
_cell.length_c   1.000
_cell.angle_alpha   90.00
_cell.angle_beta   90.00
_cell.angle_gamma   90.00
#
_symmetry.space_group_name_H-M   'P 1'
#
loop_
_entity.id
_entity.type
_entity.pdbx_description
1 polymer ?
#
loop_
_entity_poly.entity_id
_entity_poly.type
_entity_poly.pdbx_seq_one_letter_code
_entity_poly.pdbx_strand_id
1 'polypeptide(L)'
;LAEVASQVPVIELDRGLEPGLSGVIGRPNVNLVWADAVKYDLAGLDPAPTRMVANLPYAVATPVILRSAFELPSIESWSVMVQKEIGDRLRAGPGSKTYGAPSVLIQLTGEVRQVRKVSRTVFKPQPRVDSAIIRIDRTSPGPDEATRRLVRAGFAHRRKAMARSVDLAIPGSLRAVRDGLEAAGIDPGIRAEALSPAQFAKLSGMIDLAADD
;
A
#
# COMPACT_ATOMS: atom_id res chain seq x y z
N LEU A 1 15.30 17.50 2.55
CA LEU A 1 15.19 16.85 1.24
C LEU A 1 15.70 17.78 0.15
N ALA A 2 15.27 19.01 0.07
CA ALA A 2 15.66 19.98 -0.96
C ALA A 2 17.18 20.27 -1.06
N GLU A 3 17.97 19.90 -0.07
CA GLU A 3 19.44 20.04 -0.09
C GLU A 3 20.15 18.88 -0.78
N VAL A 4 19.46 17.75 -0.91
CA VAL A 4 20.08 16.49 -1.40
C VAL A 4 19.39 15.89 -2.61
N ALA A 5 18.20 16.39 -2.95
CA ALA A 5 17.43 15.95 -4.11
C ALA A 5 17.46 17.00 -5.22
N SER A 6 17.55 16.56 -6.48
CA SER A 6 17.50 17.44 -7.63
C SER A 6 16.13 18.13 -7.79
N GLN A 7 15.07 17.39 -7.54
CA GLN A 7 13.68 17.88 -7.55
C GLN A 7 12.88 17.27 -6.38
N VAL A 8 12.00 18.06 -5.79
CA VAL A 8 11.14 17.65 -4.68
C VAL A 8 9.70 18.08 -4.98
N PRO A 9 8.92 17.25 -5.68
CA PRO A 9 7.48 17.46 -5.75
C PRO A 9 6.86 17.23 -4.37
N VAL A 10 6.07 18.18 -3.90
CA VAL A 10 5.36 18.15 -2.62
C VAL A 10 3.87 18.25 -2.89
N ILE A 11 3.10 17.31 -2.37
CA ILE A 11 1.64 17.32 -2.46
C ILE A 11 1.08 17.57 -1.06
N GLU A 12 0.33 18.66 -0.90
CA GLU A 12 -0.28 19.07 0.37
C GLU A 12 -1.74 19.45 0.15
N LEU A 13 -2.62 18.97 1.03
CA LEU A 13 -4.05 19.25 0.96
C LEU A 13 -4.42 20.52 1.74
N ASP A 14 -3.80 20.73 2.90
CA ASP A 14 -4.15 21.78 3.83
C ASP A 14 -3.50 23.13 3.46
N ARG A 15 -4.24 23.98 2.76
CA ARG A 15 -3.81 25.34 2.43
C ARG A 15 -3.58 26.24 3.64
N GLY A 16 -4.09 25.87 4.81
CA GLY A 16 -3.82 26.57 6.07
C GLY A 16 -2.35 26.52 6.49
N LEU A 17 -1.57 25.57 5.94
CA LEU A 17 -0.13 25.44 6.17
C LEU A 17 0.72 26.38 5.30
N GLU A 18 0.16 27.06 4.30
CA GLU A 18 0.88 27.92 3.35
C GLU A 18 1.78 28.96 4.03
N PRO A 19 1.33 29.73 5.07
CA PRO A 19 2.20 30.69 5.75
C PRO A 19 3.41 30.06 6.42
N GLY A 20 3.26 28.85 6.96
CA GLY A 20 4.35 28.11 7.61
C GLY A 20 5.32 27.45 6.61
N LEU A 21 4.84 27.15 5.41
CA LEU A 21 5.63 26.49 4.37
C LEU A 21 6.43 27.50 3.51
N SER A 22 6.06 28.77 3.48
CA SER A 22 6.63 29.79 2.59
C SER A 22 8.18 29.88 2.65
N GLY A 23 8.77 29.67 3.82
CA GLY A 23 10.23 29.64 3.98
C GLY A 23 10.91 28.32 3.54
N VAL A 24 10.12 27.25 3.37
CA VAL A 24 10.62 25.91 2.98
C VAL A 24 10.45 25.66 1.49
N ILE A 25 9.34 26.14 0.92
CA ILE A 25 8.98 25.92 -0.49
C ILE A 25 9.58 26.97 -1.44
N GLY A 26 10.21 28.03 -0.94
CA GLY A 26 10.91 29.05 -1.75
C GLY A 26 12.20 28.58 -2.41
N ARG A 27 12.52 27.31 -2.36
CA ARG A 27 13.70 26.72 -3.03
C ARG A 27 13.37 26.36 -4.48
N PRO A 28 14.26 26.62 -5.45
CA PRO A 28 13.97 26.46 -6.88
C PRO A 28 13.70 25.00 -7.30
N ASN A 29 14.14 24.03 -6.51
CA ASN A 29 13.95 22.61 -6.76
C ASN A 29 12.75 21.99 -5.99
N VAL A 30 11.93 22.82 -5.31
CA VAL A 30 10.72 22.38 -4.61
C VAL A 30 9.50 22.84 -5.38
N ASN A 31 8.69 21.89 -5.81
CA ASN A 31 7.41 22.15 -6.49
C ASN A 31 6.24 21.73 -5.60
N LEU A 32 5.52 22.70 -5.03
CA LEU A 32 4.35 22.47 -4.19
C LEU A 32 3.08 22.43 -5.04
N VAL A 33 2.35 21.35 -4.91
CA VAL A 33 1.03 21.14 -5.49
C VAL A 33 -0.01 21.04 -4.38
N TRP A 34 -1.02 21.93 -4.41
CA TRP A 34 -2.14 21.90 -3.49
C TRP A 34 -3.21 20.92 -3.98
N ALA A 35 -3.14 19.67 -3.52
CA ALA A 35 -4.04 18.61 -3.95
C ALA A 35 -4.21 17.51 -2.89
N ASP A 36 -5.28 16.72 -3.05
CA ASP A 36 -5.47 15.48 -2.30
C ASP A 36 -4.61 14.37 -2.93
N ALA A 37 -3.59 13.90 -2.21
CA ALA A 37 -2.68 12.85 -2.66
C ALA A 37 -3.40 11.51 -2.99
N VAL A 38 -4.61 11.29 -2.47
CA VAL A 38 -5.42 10.11 -2.81
C VAL A 38 -6.08 10.24 -4.19
N LYS A 39 -6.25 11.45 -4.72
CA LYS A 39 -6.95 11.72 -5.97
C LYS A 39 -6.05 12.30 -7.07
N TYR A 40 -4.92 12.87 -6.66
CA TYR A 40 -3.98 13.51 -7.58
C TYR A 40 -3.45 12.51 -8.60
N ASP A 41 -3.25 12.94 -9.84
CA ASP A 41 -2.58 12.15 -10.87
C ASP A 41 -1.09 12.02 -10.56
N LEU A 42 -0.73 10.96 -9.86
CA LEU A 42 0.66 10.69 -9.48
C LEU A 42 1.51 10.33 -10.71
N ALA A 43 0.93 9.69 -11.71
CA ALA A 43 1.66 9.27 -12.92
C ALA A 43 2.10 10.46 -13.78
N GLY A 44 1.41 11.60 -13.67
CA GLY A 44 1.77 12.86 -14.32
C GLY A 44 2.90 13.65 -13.66
N LEU A 45 3.53 13.14 -12.60
CA LEU A 45 4.67 13.82 -11.98
C LEU A 45 5.92 13.77 -12.89
N ASP A 46 6.45 14.95 -13.21
CA ASP A 46 7.65 15.12 -14.03
C ASP A 46 8.65 16.06 -13.32
N PRO A 47 9.93 15.64 -13.13
CA PRO A 47 10.45 14.30 -13.38
C PRO A 47 9.82 13.24 -12.50
N ALA A 48 9.74 12.00 -13.00
CA ALA A 48 9.20 10.88 -12.25
C ALA A 48 10.00 10.65 -10.95
N PRO A 49 9.35 10.63 -9.77
CA PRO A 49 10.04 10.51 -8.50
C PRO A 49 10.63 9.11 -8.31
N THR A 50 11.85 9.05 -7.77
CA THR A 50 12.54 7.79 -7.45
C THR A 50 12.42 7.39 -5.98
N ARG A 51 11.99 8.31 -5.12
CA ARG A 51 11.86 8.07 -3.68
C ARG A 51 10.66 8.82 -3.12
N MET A 52 9.98 8.19 -2.17
CA MET A 52 8.93 8.83 -1.40
C MET A 52 9.36 9.00 0.05
N VAL A 53 9.26 10.23 0.56
CA VAL A 53 9.46 10.54 1.99
C VAL A 53 8.26 11.32 2.47
N ALA A 54 7.52 10.79 3.44
CA ALA A 54 6.30 11.44 3.91
C ALA A 54 5.99 11.15 5.38
N ASN A 55 5.44 12.17 6.06
CA ASN A 55 4.68 12.00 7.27
C ASN A 55 3.19 11.95 6.88
N LEU A 56 2.64 10.75 6.76
CA LEU A 56 1.30 10.57 6.19
C LEU A 56 0.20 10.74 7.24
N PRO A 57 -0.87 11.49 6.91
CA PRO A 57 -2.06 11.52 7.73
C PRO A 57 -2.62 10.10 7.88
N TYR A 58 -2.99 9.73 9.09
CA TYR A 58 -3.33 8.34 9.44
C TYR A 58 -4.45 7.74 8.60
N ALA A 59 -5.48 8.54 8.29
CA ALA A 59 -6.63 8.08 7.53
C ALA A 59 -6.31 7.68 6.08
N VAL A 60 -5.28 8.30 5.47
CA VAL A 60 -4.95 8.14 4.05
C VAL A 60 -3.61 7.43 3.80
N ALA A 61 -2.89 7.07 4.87
CA ALA A 61 -1.56 6.49 4.74
C ALA A 61 -1.53 5.23 3.86
N THR A 62 -2.42 4.27 4.12
CA THR A 62 -2.47 3.03 3.33
C THR A 62 -2.80 3.26 1.86
N PRO A 63 -3.88 3.99 1.49
CA PRO A 63 -4.18 4.25 0.09
C PRO A 63 -3.06 5.03 -0.62
N VAL A 64 -2.44 6.03 0.01
CA VAL A 64 -1.34 6.79 -0.61
C VAL A 64 -0.12 5.90 -0.87
N ILE A 65 0.28 5.05 0.09
CA ILE A 65 1.39 4.11 -0.10
C ILE A 65 1.09 3.14 -1.25
N LEU A 66 -0.09 2.52 -1.27
CA LEU A 66 -0.43 1.55 -2.31
C LEU A 66 -0.56 2.20 -3.70
N ARG A 67 -1.20 3.39 -3.79
CA ARG A 67 -1.26 4.13 -5.05
C ARG A 67 0.12 4.46 -5.58
N SER A 68 0.98 5.05 -4.75
CA SER A 68 2.35 5.38 -5.17
C SER A 68 3.15 4.13 -5.58
N ALA A 69 2.89 2.98 -4.95
CA ALA A 69 3.54 1.72 -5.30
C ALA A 69 3.11 1.20 -6.68
N PHE A 70 1.87 1.43 -7.09
CA PHE A 70 1.31 0.91 -8.34
C PHE A 70 1.36 1.92 -9.49
N GLU A 71 1.17 3.22 -9.20
CA GLU A 71 1.10 4.27 -10.20
C GLU A 71 2.49 4.89 -10.51
N LEU A 72 3.48 4.72 -9.62
CA LEU A 72 4.83 5.25 -9.78
C LEU A 72 5.88 4.12 -9.81
N PRO A 73 6.04 3.42 -10.95
CA PRO A 73 7.02 2.33 -11.07
C PRO A 73 8.47 2.79 -10.89
N SER A 74 8.75 4.08 -11.06
CA SER A 74 10.05 4.72 -10.84
C SER A 74 10.48 4.79 -9.37
N ILE A 75 9.54 4.70 -8.42
CA ILE A 75 9.88 4.74 -7.00
C ILE A 75 10.60 3.46 -6.58
N GLU A 76 11.84 3.62 -6.15
CA GLU A 76 12.70 2.55 -5.63
C GLU A 76 12.49 2.32 -4.13
N SER A 77 12.09 3.36 -3.39
CA SER A 77 11.92 3.24 -1.95
C SER A 77 10.97 4.27 -1.35
N TRP A 78 10.31 3.85 -0.27
CA TRP A 78 9.45 4.68 0.58
C TRP A 78 10.06 4.77 1.98
N SER A 79 10.12 5.97 2.54
CA SER A 79 10.42 6.22 3.95
C SER A 79 9.25 7.00 4.52
N VAL A 80 8.33 6.32 5.18
CA VAL A 80 7.06 6.91 5.60
C VAL A 80 6.84 6.77 7.09
N MET A 81 6.32 7.85 7.71
CA MET A 81 5.84 7.78 9.08
C MET A 81 4.33 7.58 9.05
N VAL A 82 3.89 6.54 9.76
CA VAL A 82 2.49 6.09 9.83
C VAL A 82 2.12 5.73 11.26
N GLN A 83 0.82 5.53 11.55
CA GLN A 83 0.42 4.90 12.81
C GLN A 83 1.12 3.56 12.98
N LYS A 84 1.50 3.24 14.22
CA LYS A 84 2.15 1.96 14.56
C LYS A 84 1.35 0.76 14.02
N GLU A 85 0.03 0.78 14.17
CA GLU A 85 -0.85 -0.29 13.67
C GLU A 85 -0.76 -0.48 12.14
N ILE A 86 -0.68 0.63 11.38
CA ILE A 86 -0.51 0.56 9.91
C ILE A 86 0.85 -0.05 9.58
N GLY A 87 1.92 0.38 10.26
CA GLY A 87 3.25 -0.20 10.08
C GLY A 87 3.30 -1.69 10.42
N ASP A 88 2.64 -2.10 11.51
CA ASP A 88 2.53 -3.51 11.89
C ASP A 88 1.73 -4.31 10.85
N ARG A 89 0.66 -3.74 10.29
CA ARG A 89 -0.16 -4.36 9.23
C ARG A 89 0.62 -4.56 7.93
N LEU A 90 1.36 -3.56 7.47
CA LEU A 90 2.14 -3.65 6.24
C LEU A 90 3.22 -4.75 6.31
N ARG A 91 3.80 -4.99 7.51
CA ARG A 91 4.82 -6.00 7.76
C ARG A 91 4.27 -7.38 8.19
N ALA A 92 2.97 -7.46 8.44
CA ALA A 92 2.34 -8.66 8.97
C ALA A 92 2.51 -9.84 8.01
N GLY A 93 2.81 -11.01 8.54
CA GLY A 93 2.86 -12.26 7.80
C GLY A 93 1.53 -13.04 7.88
N PRO A 94 1.39 -14.08 7.03
CA PRO A 94 0.23 -14.96 7.03
C PRO A 94 -0.11 -15.51 8.41
N GLY A 95 -1.40 -15.67 8.70
CA GLY A 95 -1.91 -16.19 9.96
C GLY A 95 -1.92 -15.18 11.12
N SER A 96 -1.28 -14.02 10.99
CA SER A 96 -1.30 -13.01 12.03
C SER A 96 -2.61 -12.20 12.00
N LYS A 97 -3.03 -11.70 13.18
CA LYS A 97 -4.29 -10.93 13.34
C LYS A 97 -4.35 -9.67 12.46
N THR A 98 -3.22 -9.03 12.24
CA THR A 98 -3.11 -7.77 11.48
C THR A 98 -2.89 -7.97 9.99
N TYR A 99 -2.59 -9.20 9.54
CA TYR A 99 -2.40 -9.52 8.13
C TYR A 99 -3.66 -9.27 7.31
N GLY A 100 -3.51 -8.67 6.15
CA GLY A 100 -4.63 -8.30 5.28
C GLY A 100 -4.20 -7.90 3.87
N ALA A 101 -5.14 -7.48 3.03
CA ALA A 101 -4.85 -7.08 1.66
C ALA A 101 -3.68 -6.07 1.54
N PRO A 102 -3.58 -5.01 2.37
CA PRO A 102 -2.42 -4.11 2.31
C PRO A 102 -1.08 -4.80 2.57
N SER A 103 -1.06 -5.81 3.46
CA SER A 103 0.16 -6.58 3.74
C SER A 103 0.62 -7.33 2.49
N VAL A 104 -0.29 -8.06 1.84
CA VAL A 104 0.01 -8.84 0.62
C VAL A 104 0.46 -7.91 -0.51
N LEU A 105 -0.31 -6.87 -0.78
CA LEU A 105 -0.08 -5.98 -1.91
C LEU A 105 1.26 -5.26 -1.84
N ILE A 106 1.62 -4.76 -0.65
CA ILE A 106 2.90 -4.06 -0.51
C ILE A 106 4.09 -5.02 -0.47
N GLN A 107 3.94 -6.22 0.12
CA GLN A 107 5.00 -7.23 0.15
C GLN A 107 5.23 -7.88 -1.22
N LEU A 108 4.25 -7.84 -2.13
CA LEU A 108 4.45 -8.18 -3.54
C LEU A 108 5.20 -7.10 -4.32
N THR A 109 5.31 -5.88 -3.79
CA THR A 109 6.06 -4.78 -4.41
C THR A 109 7.48 -4.67 -3.85
N GLY A 110 7.65 -4.93 -2.55
CA GLY A 110 8.96 -4.75 -1.92
C GLY A 110 9.07 -5.27 -0.50
N GLU A 111 10.29 -5.20 0.02
CA GLU A 111 10.60 -5.56 1.40
C GLU A 111 10.17 -4.44 2.35
N VAL A 112 9.40 -4.79 3.38
CA VAL A 112 8.87 -3.84 4.36
C VAL A 112 9.55 -4.03 5.71
N ARG A 113 10.21 -2.97 6.20
CA ARG A 113 10.87 -2.99 7.52
C ARG A 113 10.52 -1.77 8.36
N GLN A 114 10.43 -1.97 9.66
CA GLN A 114 10.31 -0.87 10.61
C GLN A 114 11.69 -0.34 10.96
N VAL A 115 11.92 0.94 10.68
CA VAL A 115 13.19 1.62 10.99
C VAL A 115 13.20 2.11 12.44
N ARG A 116 12.08 2.72 12.88
CA ARG A 116 12.01 3.33 14.22
C ARG A 116 10.58 3.37 14.74
N LYS A 117 10.42 3.17 16.04
CA LYS A 117 9.20 3.53 16.78
C LYS A 117 9.27 5.01 17.16
N VAL A 118 8.14 5.72 17.05
CA VAL A 118 8.03 7.13 17.40
C VAL A 118 6.93 7.28 18.44
N SER A 119 7.31 7.68 19.66
CA SER A 119 6.33 7.91 20.72
C SER A 119 5.39 9.05 20.36
N ARG A 120 4.12 8.91 20.72
CA ARG A 120 3.12 9.99 20.57
C ARG A 120 3.49 11.26 21.34
N THR A 121 4.35 11.17 22.35
CA THR A 121 4.75 12.31 23.18
C THR A 121 5.64 13.32 22.46
N VAL A 122 6.22 12.96 21.30
CA VAL A 122 7.07 13.89 20.53
C VAL A 122 6.25 14.85 19.64
N PHE A 123 4.94 14.62 19.53
CA PHE A 123 4.06 15.43 18.69
C PHE A 123 3.29 16.49 19.49
N LYS A 124 3.01 17.61 18.84
CA LYS A 124 2.18 18.67 19.38
C LYS A 124 1.22 19.18 18.29
N PRO A 125 -0.10 18.99 18.44
CA PRO A 125 -0.80 18.28 19.51
C PRO A 125 -0.46 16.78 19.54
N GLN A 126 -0.53 16.18 20.73
CA GLN A 126 -0.21 14.76 20.92
C GLN A 126 -1.32 13.88 20.33
N PRO A 127 -1.00 12.94 19.42
CA PRO A 127 -1.96 11.98 18.90
C PRO A 127 -2.33 10.92 19.95
N ARG A 128 -3.39 10.15 19.67
CA ARG A 128 -3.86 9.09 20.59
C ARG A 128 -2.99 7.82 20.59
N VAL A 129 -2.23 7.60 19.53
CA VAL A 129 -1.45 6.37 19.29
C VAL A 129 -0.02 6.71 18.89
N ASP A 130 0.89 5.76 19.11
CA ASP A 130 2.26 5.86 18.65
C ASP A 130 2.36 5.73 17.13
N SER A 131 3.44 6.24 16.58
CA SER A 131 3.81 6.15 15.17
C SER A 131 4.98 5.20 14.96
N ALA A 132 5.23 4.85 13.72
CA ALA A 132 6.41 4.14 13.28
C ALA A 132 6.93 4.71 11.97
N ILE A 133 8.24 4.76 11.82
CA ILE A 133 8.90 5.01 10.54
C ILE A 133 9.09 3.64 9.88
N ILE A 134 8.49 3.50 8.72
CA ILE A 134 8.55 2.30 7.88
C ILE A 134 9.39 2.61 6.65
N ARG A 135 10.29 1.71 6.32
CA ARG A 135 10.98 1.68 5.05
C ARG A 135 10.43 0.55 4.19
N ILE A 136 10.18 0.84 2.93
CA ILE A 136 9.85 -0.14 1.90
C ILE A 136 10.90 0.03 0.82
N ASP A 137 11.58 -1.05 0.47
CA ASP A 137 12.53 -1.08 -0.65
C ASP A 137 11.92 -1.93 -1.76
N ARG A 138 11.76 -1.36 -2.96
CA ARG A 138 11.15 -2.06 -4.10
C ARG A 138 12.05 -3.22 -4.54
N THR A 139 11.46 -4.39 -4.67
CA THR A 139 12.15 -5.62 -5.14
C THR A 139 11.49 -6.20 -6.40
N SER A 140 10.31 -5.68 -6.77
CA SER A 140 9.59 -6.12 -7.96
C SER A 140 8.75 -4.98 -8.55
N PRO A 141 8.24 -5.11 -9.78
CA PRO A 141 7.29 -4.14 -10.36
C PRO A 141 5.99 -3.99 -9.55
N GLY A 142 5.71 -4.98 -8.67
CA GLY A 142 4.45 -5.07 -7.94
C GLY A 142 3.43 -5.96 -8.63
N PRO A 143 2.29 -6.23 -7.96
CA PRO A 143 1.25 -7.10 -8.48
C PRO A 143 0.49 -6.41 -9.63
N ASP A 144 0.16 -7.19 -10.66
CA ASP A 144 -0.74 -6.78 -11.73
C ASP A 144 -2.18 -6.59 -11.22
N GLU A 145 -3.08 -6.09 -12.08
CA GLU A 145 -4.46 -5.81 -11.66
C GLU A 145 -5.22 -7.09 -11.31
N ALA A 146 -4.98 -8.21 -11.99
CA ALA A 146 -5.61 -9.50 -11.68
C ALA A 146 -5.24 -9.95 -10.26
N THR A 147 -3.97 -9.87 -9.90
CA THR A 147 -3.48 -10.17 -8.54
C THR A 147 -4.07 -9.21 -7.51
N ARG A 148 -4.11 -7.90 -7.81
CA ARG A 148 -4.68 -6.90 -6.90
C ARG A 148 -6.17 -7.17 -6.65
N ARG A 149 -6.92 -7.50 -7.71
CA ARG A 149 -8.34 -7.83 -7.64
C ARG A 149 -8.58 -9.10 -6.81
N LEU A 150 -7.82 -10.18 -7.07
CA LEU A 150 -7.90 -11.42 -6.30
C LEU A 150 -7.61 -11.20 -4.80
N VAL A 151 -6.57 -10.44 -4.49
CA VAL A 151 -6.20 -10.12 -3.09
C VAL A 151 -7.32 -9.33 -2.41
N ARG A 152 -7.83 -8.26 -3.04
CA ARG A 152 -8.92 -7.46 -2.47
C ARG A 152 -10.19 -8.29 -2.23
N ALA A 153 -10.58 -9.09 -3.22
CA ALA A 153 -11.75 -9.96 -3.13
C ALA A 153 -11.59 -11.05 -2.07
N GLY A 154 -10.39 -11.64 -1.96
CA GLY A 154 -10.08 -12.64 -0.95
C GLY A 154 -10.24 -12.13 0.49
N PHE A 155 -9.85 -10.86 0.74
CA PHE A 155 -9.96 -10.23 2.06
C PHE A 155 -11.28 -9.48 2.31
N ALA A 156 -12.18 -9.35 1.32
CA ALA A 156 -13.44 -8.63 1.47
C ALA A 156 -14.34 -9.23 2.55
N HIS A 157 -14.33 -10.56 2.69
CA HIS A 157 -15.12 -11.30 3.68
C HIS A 157 -14.21 -12.17 4.54
N ARG A 158 -13.41 -11.56 5.39
CA ARG A 158 -12.31 -12.18 6.16
C ARG A 158 -12.65 -13.49 6.90
N ARG A 159 -13.91 -13.67 7.36
CA ARG A 159 -14.34 -14.88 8.08
C ARG A 159 -14.74 -16.05 7.17
N LYS A 160 -14.82 -15.86 5.87
CA LYS A 160 -15.17 -16.89 4.89
C LYS A 160 -13.92 -17.57 4.34
N ALA A 161 -14.06 -18.79 3.81
CA ALA A 161 -13.05 -19.41 2.96
C ALA A 161 -12.75 -18.49 1.76
N MET A 162 -11.51 -18.49 1.28
CA MET A 162 -11.06 -17.57 0.21
C MET A 162 -11.97 -17.67 -1.02
N ALA A 163 -12.24 -18.87 -1.53
CA ALA A 163 -13.10 -19.06 -2.70
C ALA A 163 -14.49 -18.43 -2.51
N ARG A 164 -15.08 -18.56 -1.31
CA ARG A 164 -16.37 -17.94 -1.02
C ARG A 164 -16.28 -16.42 -0.84
N SER A 165 -15.18 -15.90 -0.30
CA SER A 165 -14.95 -14.46 -0.20
C SER A 165 -14.84 -13.83 -1.58
N VAL A 166 -14.08 -14.46 -2.48
CA VAL A 166 -13.92 -13.98 -3.86
C VAL A 166 -15.25 -14.04 -4.62
N ASP A 167 -16.01 -15.13 -4.51
CA ASP A 167 -17.30 -15.28 -5.18
C ASP A 167 -18.35 -14.26 -4.71
N LEU A 168 -18.31 -13.87 -3.44
CA LEU A 168 -19.19 -12.81 -2.92
C LEU A 168 -18.80 -11.40 -3.46
N ALA A 169 -17.53 -11.18 -3.76
CA ALA A 169 -17.02 -9.93 -4.31
C ALA A 169 -17.07 -9.92 -5.85
N ILE A 170 -16.93 -11.10 -6.47
CA ILE A 170 -16.93 -11.31 -7.91
C ILE A 170 -17.83 -12.53 -8.20
N PRO A 171 -19.14 -12.31 -8.41
CA PRO A 171 -20.10 -13.40 -8.58
C PRO A 171 -19.74 -14.35 -9.72
N GLY A 172 -19.90 -15.65 -9.49
CA GLY A 172 -19.60 -16.71 -10.45
C GLY A 172 -18.16 -17.23 -10.44
N SER A 173 -17.27 -16.65 -9.59
CA SER A 173 -15.87 -17.05 -9.52
C SER A 173 -15.59 -18.27 -8.62
N LEU A 174 -16.60 -18.77 -7.87
CA LEU A 174 -16.41 -19.81 -6.85
C LEU A 174 -15.66 -21.04 -7.38
N ARG A 175 -16.09 -21.53 -8.54
CA ARG A 175 -15.51 -22.74 -9.15
C ARG A 175 -14.07 -22.48 -9.59
N ALA A 176 -13.82 -21.43 -10.35
CA ALA A 176 -12.51 -21.11 -10.85
C ALA A 176 -11.48 -20.93 -9.70
N VAL A 177 -11.89 -20.27 -8.59
CA VAL A 177 -11.02 -20.11 -7.43
C VAL A 177 -10.75 -21.43 -6.71
N ARG A 178 -11.75 -22.31 -6.57
CA ARG A 178 -11.57 -23.63 -5.97
C ARG A 178 -10.61 -24.51 -6.80
N ASP A 179 -10.87 -24.60 -8.10
CA ASP A 179 -10.06 -25.37 -9.03
C ASP A 179 -8.60 -24.86 -9.03
N GLY A 180 -8.40 -23.52 -8.99
CA GLY A 180 -7.08 -22.91 -8.89
C GLY A 180 -6.37 -23.22 -7.56
N LEU A 181 -7.08 -23.22 -6.43
CA LEU A 181 -6.51 -23.63 -5.13
C LEU A 181 -6.08 -25.09 -5.14
N GLU A 182 -6.93 -25.99 -5.64
CA GLU A 182 -6.63 -27.43 -5.77
C GLU A 182 -5.42 -27.67 -6.69
N ALA A 183 -5.39 -27.02 -7.85
CA ALA A 183 -4.27 -27.09 -8.79
C ALA A 183 -2.95 -26.57 -8.20
N ALA A 184 -3.03 -25.60 -7.28
CA ALA A 184 -1.88 -25.09 -6.54
C ALA A 184 -1.45 -25.98 -5.37
N GLY A 185 -2.21 -27.05 -5.05
CA GLY A 185 -2.01 -27.93 -3.90
C GLY A 185 -2.41 -27.28 -2.57
N ILE A 186 -3.37 -26.35 -2.59
CA ILE A 186 -3.85 -25.60 -1.43
C ILE A 186 -5.26 -26.06 -1.09
N ASP A 187 -5.54 -26.23 0.21
CA ASP A 187 -6.89 -26.58 0.68
C ASP A 187 -7.94 -25.55 0.22
N PRO A 188 -9.00 -25.96 -0.52
CA PRO A 188 -10.06 -25.05 -0.96
C PRO A 188 -10.84 -24.40 0.17
N GLY A 189 -10.78 -24.96 1.38
CA GLY A 189 -11.37 -24.40 2.61
C GLY A 189 -10.53 -23.30 3.25
N ILE A 190 -9.33 -23.04 2.75
CA ILE A 190 -8.41 -22.04 3.31
C ILE A 190 -9.02 -20.64 3.35
N ARG A 191 -8.65 -19.84 4.34
CA ARG A 191 -8.96 -18.40 4.37
C ARG A 191 -7.82 -17.58 3.75
N ALA A 192 -8.16 -16.44 3.15
CA ALA A 192 -7.18 -15.52 2.55
C ALA A 192 -6.04 -15.16 3.49
N GLU A 193 -6.32 -14.99 4.80
CA GLU A 193 -5.32 -14.63 5.80
C GLU A 193 -4.23 -15.70 6.04
N ALA A 194 -4.44 -16.92 5.61
CA ALA A 194 -3.45 -17.99 5.72
C ALA A 194 -2.52 -18.11 4.50
N LEU A 195 -2.86 -17.43 3.39
CA LEU A 195 -2.06 -17.45 2.17
C LEU A 195 -0.93 -16.43 2.22
N SER A 196 0.26 -16.84 1.78
CA SER A 196 1.40 -15.94 1.60
C SER A 196 1.24 -15.04 0.36
N PRO A 197 1.96 -13.91 0.28
CA PRO A 197 1.98 -13.07 -0.92
C PRO A 197 2.33 -13.87 -2.19
N ALA A 198 3.33 -14.74 -2.12
CA ALA A 198 3.74 -15.59 -3.26
C ALA A 198 2.64 -16.55 -3.71
N GLN A 199 1.84 -17.11 -2.78
CA GLN A 199 0.70 -17.95 -3.12
C GLN A 199 -0.40 -17.14 -3.82
N PHE A 200 -0.66 -15.90 -3.42
CA PHE A 200 -1.60 -15.02 -4.13
C PHE A 200 -1.14 -14.74 -5.56
N ALA A 201 0.14 -14.41 -5.76
CA ALA A 201 0.68 -14.19 -7.10
C ALA A 201 0.60 -15.45 -7.98
N LYS A 202 0.94 -16.63 -7.43
CA LYS A 202 0.79 -17.90 -8.13
C LYS A 202 -0.66 -18.18 -8.53
N LEU A 203 -1.59 -17.99 -7.60
CA LEU A 203 -3.02 -18.26 -7.82
C LEU A 203 -3.62 -17.31 -8.86
N SER A 204 -3.26 -16.03 -8.88
CA SER A 204 -3.80 -15.10 -9.88
C SER A 204 -3.40 -15.46 -11.31
N GLY A 205 -2.23 -16.07 -11.52
CA GLY A 205 -1.84 -16.61 -12.84
C GLY A 205 -2.54 -17.91 -13.24
N MET A 206 -3.28 -18.54 -12.32
CA MET A 206 -4.00 -19.80 -12.55
C MET A 206 -5.52 -19.62 -12.61
N ILE A 207 -6.02 -18.48 -12.16
CA ILE A 207 -7.46 -18.20 -12.04
C ILE A 207 -7.83 -17.07 -12.99
N ASP A 208 -8.70 -17.35 -13.94
CA ASP A 208 -9.34 -16.31 -14.73
C ASP A 208 -10.53 -15.76 -13.94
N LEU A 209 -10.35 -14.58 -13.36
CA LEU A 209 -11.44 -13.81 -12.79
C LEU A 209 -11.99 -12.95 -13.93
N ALA A 210 -13.16 -13.32 -14.46
CA ALA A 210 -13.84 -12.54 -15.52
C ALA A 210 -13.70 -11.04 -15.25
N ALA A 211 -13.30 -10.30 -16.28
CA ALA A 211 -13.26 -8.84 -16.21
C ALA A 211 -14.68 -8.33 -15.92
N ASP A 212 -14.80 -7.26 -15.14
CA ASP A 212 -16.07 -6.54 -15.04
C ASP A 212 -16.30 -5.89 -16.41
N ASP A 213 -17.39 -6.30 -17.10
CA ASP A 213 -17.91 -5.61 -18.27
C ASP A 213 -18.43 -4.22 -17.91
#